data_02b67dea2ce985c5980af58ba8ca21ac
#
_entry.id   02b67dea2ce985c5980af58ba8ca21ac
#
_cell.length_a   1.000
_cell.length_b   1.000
_cell.length_c   1.000
_cell.angle_alpha   90.00
_cell.angle_beta   90.00
_cell.angle_gamma   90.00
#
_symmetry.space_group_name_H-M   'P 1'
#
loop_
_entity.id
_entity.type
_entity.pdbx_description
1 polymer ?
#
loop_
_entity_poly.entity_id
_entity_poly.type
_entity_poly.pdbx_seq_one_letter_code
_entity_poly.pdbx_strand_id
1 'polypeptide(L)'
;MKTNYVIVLLAFLLAAAPLHATTRATDYPGSVSILLGVESVREDLALTDKQKSRLDALRSELRSKSRVLTQKDDASREARIKADQKLFSLIDRNNARALAVLTPAQSARFHEIQNQALGYTMLVSPKIQKTLAIDAKQAIAIEKIRLKGLDFVAATNRSYEEGRIPQSKRIHLLRDYRIKQAQAFKAVLTPAQRKAFGALEGHPLKG
;
A
#
# COMPACT_ATOMS: atom_id res chain seq x y z
N MET A 1 -5.65 -12.15 -19.13
CA MET A 1 -6.31 -10.87 -18.80
C MET A 1 -6.90 -10.79 -17.39
N LYS A 2 -6.44 -11.59 -16.40
CA LYS A 2 -6.98 -11.59 -15.01
C LYS A 2 -6.13 -10.78 -14.01
N THR A 3 -4.94 -10.36 -14.40
CA THR A 3 -3.96 -9.71 -13.51
C THR A 3 -4.34 -8.28 -13.08
N ASN A 4 -5.24 -7.62 -13.84
CA ASN A 4 -5.57 -6.21 -13.59
C ASN A 4 -6.50 -5.94 -12.39
N TYR A 5 -7.24 -6.94 -11.91
CA TYR A 5 -8.21 -6.73 -10.81
C TYR A 5 -7.56 -6.64 -9.43
N VAL A 6 -6.45 -7.34 -9.20
CA VAL A 6 -5.72 -7.31 -7.93
C VAL A 6 -5.07 -5.94 -7.70
N ILE A 7 -4.52 -5.36 -8.77
CA ILE A 7 -3.89 -4.03 -8.73
C ILE A 7 -4.93 -2.94 -8.45
N VAL A 8 -6.15 -3.09 -8.98
CA VAL A 8 -7.25 -2.13 -8.77
C VAL A 8 -7.75 -2.15 -7.32
N LEU A 9 -7.82 -3.34 -6.69
CA LEU A 9 -8.29 -3.46 -5.29
C LEU A 9 -7.29 -2.84 -4.29
N LEU A 10 -5.98 -2.98 -4.53
CA LEU A 10 -4.96 -2.32 -3.72
C LEU A 10 -5.07 -0.79 -3.77
N ALA A 11 -5.56 -0.24 -4.90
CA ALA A 11 -5.76 1.18 -5.07
C ALA A 11 -6.75 1.78 -4.06
N PHE A 12 -7.76 1.02 -3.66
CA PHE A 12 -8.84 1.49 -2.80
C PHE A 12 -8.46 1.64 -1.34
N LEU A 13 -7.57 0.79 -0.83
CA LEU A 13 -7.21 0.78 0.59
C LEU A 13 -6.13 1.80 0.95
N LEU A 14 -5.32 2.22 -0.02
CA LEU A 14 -4.31 3.26 0.17
C LEU A 14 -4.92 4.68 0.22
N ALA A 15 -6.15 4.86 -0.27
CA ALA A 15 -6.83 6.15 -0.27
C ALA A 15 -7.47 6.54 1.09
N ALA A 16 -7.54 5.62 2.04
CA ALA A 16 -8.17 5.84 3.34
C ALA A 16 -7.17 6.14 4.47
N ALA A 17 -5.88 6.32 4.18
CA ALA A 17 -4.90 6.67 5.20
C ALA A 17 -5.02 8.15 5.60
N PRO A 18 -5.24 8.50 6.87
CA PRO A 18 -5.35 9.86 7.32
C PRO A 18 -4.02 10.61 7.26
N LEU A 19 -4.12 11.91 7.04
CA LEU A 19 -3.09 12.90 6.70
C LEU A 19 -2.03 13.21 7.78
N HIS A 20 -1.94 12.48 8.90
CA HIS A 20 -1.15 12.90 10.06
C HIS A 20 -0.11 11.90 10.54
N ALA A 21 0.32 10.98 9.71
CA ALA A 21 1.42 10.12 10.10
C ALA A 21 2.74 10.73 9.63
N THR A 22 3.57 11.14 10.56
CA THR A 22 5.02 11.08 10.38
C THR A 22 5.35 9.64 10.04
N THR A 23 5.26 9.32 8.78
CA THR A 23 5.48 8.00 8.26
C THR A 23 6.92 7.63 8.54
N ARG A 24 7.14 6.77 9.51
CA ARG A 24 8.16 5.75 9.36
C ARG A 24 7.77 5.04 8.06
N ALA A 25 8.55 5.27 7.04
CA ALA A 25 8.36 4.69 5.72
C ALA A 25 8.73 3.20 5.79
N THR A 26 7.92 2.46 6.46
CA THR A 26 7.91 1.01 6.42
C THR A 26 6.69 0.66 5.62
N ASP A 27 6.95 0.15 4.42
CA ASP A 27 6.06 -0.66 3.62
C ASP A 27 4.59 -0.24 3.72
N TYR A 28 3.98 0.18 2.64
CA TYR A 28 2.54 0.50 2.57
C TYR A 28 1.75 -0.47 3.45
N PRO A 29 1.36 -0.06 4.68
CA PRO A 29 0.95 -1.02 5.71
C PRO A 29 -0.28 -1.84 5.31
N GLY A 30 -1.13 -1.31 4.46
CA GLY A 30 -2.31 -2.03 3.97
C GLY A 30 -2.02 -3.13 2.94
N SER A 31 -0.85 -3.15 2.30
CA SER A 31 -0.58 -4.07 1.19
C SER A 31 -0.30 -5.50 1.63
N VAL A 32 0.34 -5.71 2.78
CA VAL A 32 0.76 -7.05 3.24
C VAL A 32 -0.44 -7.96 3.45
N SER A 33 -1.38 -7.56 4.29
CA SER A 33 -2.57 -8.37 4.62
C SER A 33 -3.46 -8.62 3.40
N ILE A 34 -3.50 -7.67 2.45
CA ILE A 34 -4.29 -7.79 1.23
C ILE A 34 -3.63 -8.76 0.26
N LEU A 35 -2.35 -8.56 -0.05
CA LEU A 35 -1.61 -9.41 -0.97
C LEU A 35 -1.55 -10.86 -0.49
N LEU A 36 -1.25 -11.08 0.80
CA LEU A 36 -1.26 -12.42 1.39
C LEU A 36 -2.67 -13.05 1.48
N GLY A 37 -3.71 -12.28 1.17
CA GLY A 37 -5.08 -12.77 1.02
C GLY A 37 -5.48 -13.15 -0.40
N VAL A 38 -4.62 -12.88 -1.41
CA VAL A 38 -4.88 -13.18 -2.82
C VAL A 38 -4.39 -14.58 -3.14
N GLU A 39 -5.27 -15.42 -3.74
CA GLU A 39 -4.93 -16.83 -3.97
C GLU A 39 -3.75 -17.01 -4.91
N SER A 40 -3.66 -16.26 -6.01
CA SER A 40 -2.51 -16.33 -6.92
C SER A 40 -1.18 -15.95 -6.24
N VAL A 41 -1.20 -15.06 -5.25
CA VAL A 41 -0.01 -14.74 -4.44
C VAL A 41 0.34 -15.90 -3.52
N ARG A 42 -0.65 -16.54 -2.89
CA ARG A 42 -0.47 -17.70 -2.02
C ARG A 42 0.10 -18.89 -2.77
N GLU A 43 -0.38 -19.12 -3.99
CA GLU A 43 0.10 -20.15 -4.90
C GLU A 43 1.53 -19.88 -5.35
N ASP A 44 1.85 -18.65 -5.77
CA ASP A 44 3.20 -18.28 -6.20
C ASP A 44 4.23 -18.38 -5.06
N LEU A 45 3.80 -18.07 -3.83
CA LEU A 45 4.61 -18.27 -2.62
C LEU A 45 4.66 -19.73 -2.14
N ALA A 46 3.91 -20.63 -2.76
CA ALA A 46 3.77 -22.03 -2.34
C ALA A 46 3.47 -22.15 -0.82
N LEU A 47 2.49 -21.37 -0.33
CA LEU A 47 2.14 -21.38 1.10
C LEU A 47 1.52 -22.73 1.49
N THR A 48 2.01 -23.30 2.60
CA THR A 48 1.40 -24.48 3.21
C THR A 48 0.03 -24.16 3.80
N ASP A 49 -0.83 -25.18 3.98
CA ASP A 49 -2.15 -24.99 4.59
C ASP A 49 -2.06 -24.42 6.01
N LYS A 50 -1.03 -24.78 6.78
CA LYS A 50 -0.75 -24.21 8.10
C LYS A 50 -0.45 -22.72 8.01
N GLN A 51 0.33 -22.29 7.02
CA GLN A 51 0.63 -20.88 6.78
C GLN A 51 -0.64 -20.12 6.35
N LYS A 52 -1.40 -20.68 5.40
CA LYS A 52 -2.68 -20.12 4.93
C LYS A 52 -3.64 -19.90 6.10
N SER A 53 -3.89 -20.93 6.91
CA SER A 53 -4.75 -20.84 8.10
C SER A 53 -4.26 -19.78 9.09
N ARG A 54 -2.94 -19.68 9.32
CA ARG A 54 -2.39 -18.67 10.22
C ARG A 54 -2.59 -17.25 9.70
N LEU A 55 -2.38 -17.04 8.40
CA LEU A 55 -2.61 -15.74 7.75
C LEU A 55 -4.08 -15.33 7.76
N ASP A 56 -5.01 -16.28 7.55
CA ASP A 56 -6.44 -16.04 7.61
C ASP A 56 -6.90 -15.68 9.02
N ALA A 57 -6.36 -16.34 10.04
CA ALA A 57 -6.61 -15.97 11.43
C ALA A 57 -6.14 -14.55 11.76
N LEU A 58 -4.92 -14.17 11.31
CA LEU A 58 -4.39 -12.81 11.48
C LEU A 58 -5.24 -11.76 10.75
N ARG A 59 -5.70 -12.07 9.55
CA ARG A 59 -6.58 -11.19 8.76
C ARG A 59 -7.93 -11.00 9.43
N SER A 60 -8.51 -12.07 9.96
CA SER A 60 -9.77 -12.03 10.71
C SER A 60 -9.64 -11.21 11.99
N GLU A 61 -8.55 -11.41 12.74
CA GLU A 61 -8.24 -10.62 13.95
C GLU A 61 -8.11 -9.13 13.61
N LEU A 62 -7.38 -8.78 12.55
CA LEU A 62 -7.23 -7.40 12.10
C LEU A 62 -8.58 -6.78 11.74
N ARG A 63 -9.41 -7.50 10.95
CA ARG A 63 -10.74 -7.03 10.54
C ARG A 63 -11.65 -6.77 11.74
N SER A 64 -11.69 -7.70 12.71
CA SER A 64 -12.50 -7.56 13.91
C SER A 64 -12.07 -6.36 14.75
N LYS A 65 -10.77 -6.22 15.02
CA LYS A 65 -10.24 -5.13 15.85
C LYS A 65 -10.33 -3.76 15.16
N SER A 66 -10.11 -3.70 13.83
CA SER A 66 -10.23 -2.45 13.08
C SER A 66 -11.68 -1.94 13.06
N ARG A 67 -12.65 -2.84 12.92
CA ARG A 67 -14.08 -2.47 12.95
C ARG A 67 -14.46 -1.75 14.24
N VAL A 68 -13.97 -2.22 15.39
CA VAL A 68 -14.24 -1.57 16.70
C VAL A 68 -13.66 -0.17 16.78
N LEU A 69 -12.50 0.07 16.14
CA LEU A 69 -11.84 1.38 16.13
C LEU A 69 -12.51 2.39 15.19
N THR A 70 -13.17 1.90 14.13
CA THR A 70 -13.78 2.76 13.09
C THR A 70 -15.26 3.03 13.28
N GLN A 71 -15.95 2.34 14.21
CA GLN A 71 -17.41 2.44 14.41
C GLN A 71 -17.90 3.68 15.21
N LYS A 72 -17.03 4.62 15.57
CA LYS A 72 -17.42 5.80 16.37
C LYS A 72 -17.70 7.00 15.47
N ASP A 73 -18.91 7.12 14.92
CA ASP A 73 -19.31 8.21 14.02
C ASP A 73 -19.35 9.58 14.71
N ASP A 74 -19.66 9.66 16.01
CA ASP A 74 -19.80 10.91 16.78
C ASP A 74 -18.55 11.28 17.59
N ALA A 75 -17.38 10.74 17.26
CA ALA A 75 -16.16 10.99 18.01
C ALA A 75 -15.61 12.41 17.76
N SER A 76 -15.13 13.07 18.83
CA SER A 76 -14.37 14.32 18.71
C SER A 76 -13.14 14.14 17.79
N ARG A 77 -12.62 15.26 17.24
CA ARG A 77 -11.42 15.23 16.40
C ARG A 77 -10.24 14.53 17.07
N GLU A 78 -10.03 14.79 18.35
CA GLU A 78 -8.94 14.16 19.12
C GLU A 78 -9.16 12.65 19.31
N ALA A 79 -10.41 12.23 19.56
CA ALA A 79 -10.74 10.82 19.65
C ALA A 79 -10.52 10.09 18.33
N ARG A 80 -10.80 10.73 17.18
CA ARG A 80 -10.51 10.19 15.85
C ARG A 80 -9.02 10.03 15.62
N ILE A 81 -8.20 11.05 15.92
CA ILE A 81 -6.73 11.00 15.81
C ILE A 81 -6.17 9.84 16.65
N LYS A 82 -6.63 9.66 17.87
CA LYS A 82 -6.21 8.54 18.75
C LYS A 82 -6.65 7.19 18.19
N ALA A 83 -7.84 7.09 17.61
CA ALA A 83 -8.32 5.87 16.97
C ALA A 83 -7.47 5.51 15.76
N ASP A 84 -7.13 6.48 14.91
CA ASP A 84 -6.26 6.31 13.76
C ASP A 84 -4.86 5.83 14.17
N GLN A 85 -4.25 6.45 15.18
CA GLN A 85 -2.95 6.01 15.71
C GLN A 85 -2.99 4.56 16.21
N LYS A 86 -4.06 4.16 16.91
CA LYS A 86 -4.28 2.78 17.35
C LYS A 86 -4.46 1.82 16.16
N LEU A 87 -5.20 2.25 15.15
CA LEU A 87 -5.41 1.47 13.93
C LEU A 87 -4.09 1.25 13.19
N PHE A 88 -3.26 2.28 13.00
CA PHE A 88 -1.94 2.14 12.38
C PHE A 88 -1.05 1.17 13.17
N SER A 89 -0.95 1.33 14.48
CA SER A 89 -0.17 0.43 15.33
C SER A 89 -0.68 -1.01 15.26
N LEU A 90 -1.99 -1.21 15.11
CA LEU A 90 -2.60 -2.53 14.93
C LEU A 90 -2.21 -3.13 13.56
N ILE A 91 -2.29 -2.35 12.49
CA ILE A 91 -1.91 -2.77 11.15
C ILE A 91 -0.42 -3.14 11.12
N ASP A 92 0.46 -2.32 11.66
CA ASP A 92 1.90 -2.56 11.67
C ASP A 92 2.26 -3.86 12.42
N ARG A 93 1.68 -4.07 13.60
CA ARG A 93 1.88 -5.32 14.35
C ARG A 93 1.33 -6.53 13.61
N ASN A 94 0.17 -6.41 12.98
CA ASN A 94 -0.42 -7.49 12.20
C ASN A 94 0.45 -7.83 10.98
N ASN A 95 0.96 -6.84 10.27
CA ASN A 95 1.85 -7.01 9.13
C ASN A 95 3.15 -7.71 9.54
N ALA A 96 3.78 -7.29 10.65
CA ALA A 96 4.98 -7.95 11.17
C ALA A 96 4.71 -9.43 11.50
N ARG A 97 3.56 -9.73 12.14
CA ARG A 97 3.15 -11.11 12.45
C ARG A 97 2.88 -11.91 11.17
N ALA A 98 2.27 -11.31 10.16
CA ALA A 98 1.98 -11.96 8.88
C ALA A 98 3.28 -12.28 8.12
N LEU A 99 4.22 -11.34 8.06
CA LEU A 99 5.52 -11.58 7.44
C LEU A 99 6.34 -12.65 8.18
N ALA A 100 6.23 -12.73 9.50
CA ALA A 100 6.89 -13.78 10.31
C ALA A 100 6.33 -15.19 10.07
N VAL A 101 5.20 -15.36 9.38
CA VAL A 101 4.68 -16.66 8.93
C VAL A 101 5.46 -17.21 7.74
N LEU A 102 6.08 -16.32 6.94
CA LEU A 102 6.79 -16.66 5.73
C LEU A 102 8.21 -17.16 6.03
N THR A 103 8.67 -18.11 5.25
CA THR A 103 10.11 -18.45 5.22
C THR A 103 10.93 -17.30 4.61
N PRO A 104 12.26 -17.26 4.80
CA PRO A 104 13.09 -16.24 4.15
C PRO A 104 12.91 -16.17 2.64
N ALA A 105 12.82 -17.32 1.94
CA ALA A 105 12.61 -17.38 0.49
C ALA A 105 11.22 -16.84 0.09
N GLN A 106 10.17 -17.24 0.82
CA GLN A 106 8.82 -16.72 0.61
C GLN A 106 8.74 -15.21 0.87
N SER A 107 9.43 -14.71 1.90
CA SER A 107 9.48 -13.28 2.22
C SER A 107 10.19 -12.49 1.12
N ALA A 108 11.30 -12.98 0.58
CA ALA A 108 11.99 -12.36 -0.55
C ALA A 108 11.06 -12.27 -1.77
N ARG A 109 10.40 -13.38 -2.12
CA ARG A 109 9.44 -13.43 -3.24
C ARG A 109 8.22 -12.52 -2.99
N PHE A 110 7.71 -12.47 -1.77
CA PHE A 110 6.62 -11.57 -1.42
C PHE A 110 6.98 -10.10 -1.64
N HIS A 111 8.20 -9.68 -1.32
CA HIS A 111 8.66 -8.32 -1.60
C HIS A 111 8.72 -8.01 -3.09
N GLU A 112 9.13 -8.95 -3.93
CA GLU A 112 9.04 -8.78 -5.39
C GLU A 112 7.60 -8.55 -5.85
N ILE A 113 6.66 -9.40 -5.39
CA ILE A 113 5.22 -9.27 -5.69
C ILE A 113 4.68 -7.93 -5.18
N GLN A 114 5.11 -7.50 -4.00
CA GLN A 114 4.74 -6.21 -3.43
C GLN A 114 5.24 -5.05 -4.32
N ASN A 115 6.48 -5.13 -4.81
CA ASN A 115 7.04 -4.14 -5.72
C ASN A 115 6.26 -4.10 -7.05
N GLN A 116 5.90 -5.26 -7.61
CA GLN A 116 5.05 -5.33 -8.81
C GLN A 116 3.68 -4.68 -8.59
N ALA A 117 3.03 -4.97 -7.46
CA ALA A 117 1.69 -4.48 -7.15
C ALA A 117 1.66 -2.96 -6.90
N LEU A 118 2.69 -2.42 -6.27
CA LEU A 118 2.79 -1.01 -5.89
C LEU A 118 3.55 -0.18 -6.93
N GLY A 119 4.38 -0.81 -7.75
CA GLY A 119 5.15 -0.18 -8.80
C GLY A 119 5.96 1.03 -8.27
N TYR A 120 6.10 2.06 -9.08
CA TYR A 120 6.89 3.24 -8.73
C TYR A 120 6.42 3.99 -7.47
N THR A 121 5.25 3.69 -6.92
CA THR A 121 4.84 4.26 -5.63
C THR A 121 5.73 3.80 -4.48
N MET A 122 6.46 2.67 -4.64
CA MET A 122 7.47 2.20 -3.69
C MET A 122 8.67 3.15 -3.53
N LEU A 123 8.84 4.12 -4.44
CA LEU A 123 9.90 5.12 -4.31
C LEU A 123 9.79 6.01 -3.08
N VAL A 124 8.64 6.03 -2.40
CA VAL A 124 8.52 6.72 -1.10
C VAL A 124 9.20 5.97 0.04
N SER A 125 9.55 4.69 -0.15
CA SER A 125 10.26 3.88 0.84
C SER A 125 11.74 4.24 0.92
N PRO A 126 12.28 4.64 2.09
CA PRO A 126 13.71 4.92 2.25
C PRO A 126 14.60 3.73 1.89
N LYS A 127 14.13 2.50 2.13
CA LYS A 127 14.83 1.27 1.74
C LYS A 127 15.02 1.21 0.22
N ILE A 128 13.95 1.46 -0.54
CA ILE A 128 13.99 1.48 -2.01
C ILE A 128 14.86 2.64 -2.50
N GLN A 129 14.73 3.84 -1.91
CA GLN A 129 15.57 4.99 -2.26
C GLN A 129 17.05 4.70 -2.04
N LYS A 130 17.42 4.08 -0.93
CA LYS A 130 18.78 3.65 -0.64
C LYS A 130 19.28 2.62 -1.65
N THR A 131 18.46 1.60 -1.97
CA THR A 131 18.81 0.55 -2.94
C THR A 131 19.06 1.13 -4.34
N LEU A 132 18.29 2.15 -4.73
CA LEU A 132 18.39 2.81 -6.03
C LEU A 132 19.41 3.97 -6.04
N ALA A 133 20.11 4.23 -4.93
CA ALA A 133 21.01 5.38 -4.78
C ALA A 133 20.32 6.70 -5.19
N ILE A 134 19.10 6.93 -4.71
CA ILE A 134 18.34 8.17 -4.97
C ILE A 134 19.09 9.33 -4.33
N ASP A 135 19.41 10.35 -5.12
CA ASP A 135 20.05 11.56 -4.63
C ASP A 135 19.08 12.51 -3.90
N ALA A 136 19.62 13.54 -3.23
CA ALA A 136 18.83 14.49 -2.46
C ALA A 136 17.81 15.26 -3.32
N LYS A 137 18.16 15.62 -4.57
CA LYS A 137 17.27 16.32 -5.49
C LYS A 137 16.11 15.42 -5.92
N GLN A 138 16.41 14.17 -6.21
CA GLN A 138 15.41 13.16 -6.53
C GLN A 138 14.50 12.88 -5.33
N ALA A 139 15.04 12.76 -4.11
CA ALA A 139 14.27 12.54 -2.89
C ALA A 139 13.26 13.68 -2.65
N ILE A 140 13.67 14.94 -2.82
CA ILE A 140 12.78 16.11 -2.74
C ILE A 140 11.67 16.04 -3.80
N ALA A 141 12.01 15.65 -5.03
CA ALA A 141 11.01 15.50 -6.09
C ALA A 141 10.00 14.39 -5.79
N ILE A 142 10.46 13.25 -5.29
CA ILE A 142 9.61 12.12 -4.86
C ILE A 142 8.66 12.58 -3.75
N GLU A 143 9.16 13.27 -2.74
CA GLU A 143 8.34 13.77 -1.64
C GLU A 143 7.28 14.77 -2.12
N LYS A 144 7.64 15.69 -3.02
CA LYS A 144 6.70 16.63 -3.62
C LYS A 144 5.57 15.91 -4.39
N ILE A 145 5.89 14.84 -5.13
CA ILE A 145 4.90 14.02 -5.83
C ILE A 145 3.98 13.31 -4.82
N ARG A 146 4.55 12.78 -3.74
CA ARG A 146 3.81 12.13 -2.65
C ARG A 146 2.81 13.09 -2.01
N LEU A 147 3.27 14.29 -1.60
CA LEU A 147 2.41 15.29 -0.96
C LEU A 147 1.26 15.74 -1.86
N LYS A 148 1.54 16.02 -3.14
CA LYS A 148 0.47 16.31 -4.12
C LYS A 148 -0.56 15.18 -4.23
N GLY A 149 -0.11 13.93 -4.08
CA GLY A 149 -1.00 12.76 -4.08
C GLY A 149 -1.92 12.75 -2.87
N LEU A 150 -1.39 13.03 -1.69
CA LEU A 150 -2.18 13.11 -0.46
C LEU A 150 -3.25 14.22 -0.56
N ASP A 151 -2.87 15.40 -1.04
CA ASP A 151 -3.80 16.52 -1.22
C ASP A 151 -4.92 16.17 -2.22
N PHE A 152 -4.57 15.52 -3.32
CA PHE A 152 -5.55 15.09 -4.32
C PHE A 152 -6.54 14.05 -3.74
N VAL A 153 -6.04 13.06 -3.02
CA VAL A 153 -6.87 12.04 -2.36
C VAL A 153 -7.80 12.69 -1.34
N ALA A 154 -7.28 13.58 -0.50
CA ALA A 154 -8.07 14.28 0.51
C ALA A 154 -9.18 15.14 -0.12
N ALA A 155 -8.86 15.91 -1.16
CA ALA A 155 -9.84 16.73 -1.87
C ALA A 155 -10.92 15.90 -2.56
N THR A 156 -10.53 14.77 -3.18
CA THR A 156 -11.46 13.85 -3.85
C THR A 156 -12.40 13.17 -2.85
N ASN A 157 -11.87 12.72 -1.71
CA ASN A 157 -12.69 12.10 -0.66
C ASN A 157 -13.66 13.12 -0.05
N ARG A 158 -13.20 14.34 0.25
CA ARG A 158 -14.07 15.43 0.73
C ARG A 158 -15.20 15.70 -0.25
N SER A 159 -14.92 15.77 -1.55
CA SER A 159 -15.95 15.99 -2.58
C SER A 159 -16.99 14.87 -2.63
N TYR A 160 -16.60 13.64 -2.33
CA TYR A 160 -17.51 12.51 -2.21
C TYR A 160 -18.34 12.58 -0.91
N GLU A 161 -17.72 12.86 0.22
CA GLU A 161 -18.39 12.97 1.54
C GLU A 161 -19.41 14.10 1.56
N GLU A 162 -19.15 15.20 0.85
CA GLU A 162 -20.07 16.33 0.69
C GLU A 162 -21.12 16.09 -0.43
N GLY A 163 -21.17 14.91 -1.03
CA GLY A 163 -22.16 14.56 -2.07
C GLY A 163 -21.93 15.25 -3.41
N ARG A 164 -20.80 15.96 -3.61
CA ARG A 164 -20.50 16.69 -4.87
C ARG A 164 -20.16 15.76 -6.04
N ILE A 165 -19.70 14.55 -5.75
CA ILE A 165 -19.39 13.53 -6.74
C ILE A 165 -19.91 12.16 -6.29
N PRO A 166 -20.42 11.31 -7.20
CA PRO A 166 -20.81 9.95 -6.87
C PRO A 166 -19.58 9.04 -6.65
N GLN A 167 -19.79 7.92 -5.99
CA GLN A 167 -18.74 6.94 -5.70
C GLN A 167 -17.99 6.47 -6.95
N SER A 168 -18.69 6.22 -8.06
CA SER A 168 -18.08 5.83 -9.32
C SER A 168 -17.08 6.87 -9.82
N LYS A 169 -17.44 8.15 -9.77
CA LYS A 169 -16.56 9.26 -10.16
C LYS A 169 -15.33 9.35 -9.27
N ARG A 170 -15.51 9.20 -7.94
CA ARG A 170 -14.40 9.14 -6.99
C ARG A 170 -13.42 8.04 -7.37
N ILE A 171 -13.91 6.83 -7.64
CA ILE A 171 -13.10 5.67 -8.04
C ILE A 171 -12.28 5.98 -9.28
N HIS A 172 -12.92 6.52 -10.33
CA HIS A 172 -12.22 6.88 -11.57
C HIS A 172 -11.14 7.93 -11.34
N LEU A 173 -11.44 9.00 -10.61
CA LEU A 173 -10.49 10.07 -10.33
C LEU A 173 -9.24 9.56 -9.59
N LEU A 174 -9.44 8.73 -8.56
CA LEU A 174 -8.33 8.16 -7.78
C LEU A 174 -7.47 7.21 -8.62
N ARG A 175 -8.09 6.38 -9.47
CA ARG A 175 -7.38 5.49 -10.39
C ARG A 175 -6.54 6.27 -11.40
N ASP A 176 -7.15 7.25 -12.07
CA ASP A 176 -6.48 8.02 -13.12
C ASP A 176 -5.33 8.87 -12.53
N TYR A 177 -5.53 9.41 -11.32
CA TYR A 177 -4.47 10.10 -10.62
C TYR A 177 -3.29 9.18 -10.28
N ARG A 178 -3.55 7.95 -9.85
CA ARG A 178 -2.48 6.97 -9.58
C ARG A 178 -1.62 6.67 -10.79
N ILE A 179 -2.23 6.51 -11.94
CA ILE A 179 -1.49 6.28 -13.20
C ILE A 179 -0.56 7.48 -13.46
N LYS A 180 -1.07 8.70 -13.34
CA LYS A 180 -0.28 9.93 -13.49
C LYS A 180 0.83 10.04 -12.45
N GLN A 181 0.55 9.71 -11.21
CA GLN A 181 1.53 9.73 -10.12
C GLN A 181 2.65 8.71 -10.35
N ALA A 182 2.32 7.50 -10.78
CA ALA A 182 3.31 6.47 -11.11
C ALA A 182 4.22 6.93 -12.27
N GLN A 183 3.67 7.58 -13.29
CA GLN A 183 4.45 8.18 -14.38
C GLN A 183 5.37 9.30 -13.88
N ALA A 184 4.87 10.17 -12.99
CA ALA A 184 5.66 11.22 -12.39
C ALA A 184 6.83 10.67 -11.55
N PHE A 185 6.60 9.63 -10.74
CA PHE A 185 7.66 8.94 -10.01
C PHE A 185 8.70 8.32 -10.96
N LYS A 186 8.24 7.64 -12.02
CA LYS A 186 9.14 7.06 -13.04
C LYS A 186 10.02 8.13 -13.69
N ALA A 187 9.49 9.32 -13.94
CA ALA A 187 10.22 10.41 -14.57
C ALA A 187 11.36 10.99 -13.69
N VAL A 188 11.30 10.81 -12.37
CA VAL A 188 12.38 11.22 -11.45
C VAL A 188 13.63 10.36 -11.61
N LEU A 189 13.47 9.10 -12.04
CA LEU A 189 14.54 8.13 -12.10
C LEU A 189 15.37 8.27 -13.38
N THR A 190 16.68 8.09 -13.27
CA THR A 190 17.56 7.90 -14.41
C THR A 190 17.26 6.57 -15.12
N PRO A 191 17.72 6.38 -16.37
CA PRO A 191 17.58 5.09 -17.07
C PRO A 191 18.18 3.91 -16.29
N ALA A 192 19.33 4.09 -15.67
CA ALA A 192 19.98 3.07 -14.83
C ALA A 192 19.15 2.71 -13.60
N GLN A 193 18.60 3.72 -12.90
CA GLN A 193 17.72 3.50 -11.74
C GLN A 193 16.41 2.81 -12.14
N ARG A 194 15.84 3.13 -13.32
CA ARG A 194 14.64 2.42 -13.83
C ARG A 194 14.93 0.94 -14.10
N LYS A 195 16.10 0.63 -14.68
CA LYS A 195 16.54 -0.76 -14.87
C LYS A 195 16.73 -1.47 -13.53
N ALA A 196 17.36 -0.83 -12.57
CA ALA A 196 17.55 -1.36 -11.22
C ALA A 196 16.20 -1.54 -10.49
N PHE A 197 15.25 -0.61 -10.65
CA PHE A 197 13.90 -0.75 -10.09
C PHE A 197 13.18 -1.97 -10.69
N GLY A 198 13.25 -2.18 -12.01
CA GLY A 198 12.68 -3.36 -12.66
C GLY A 198 13.24 -4.68 -12.11
N ALA A 199 14.53 -4.70 -11.73
CA ALA A 199 15.12 -5.87 -11.09
C ALA A 199 14.54 -6.15 -9.68
N LEU A 200 14.05 -5.13 -8.98
CA LEU A 200 13.38 -5.30 -7.67
C LEU A 200 11.96 -5.88 -7.79
N GLU A 201 11.37 -5.84 -8.98
CA GLU A 201 10.06 -6.43 -9.26
C GLU A 201 10.14 -7.97 -9.42
N GLY A 202 11.34 -8.49 -9.70
CA GLY A 202 11.56 -9.92 -9.87
C GLY A 202 10.79 -10.52 -11.03
N HIS A 203 10.37 -11.79 -10.88
CA HIS A 203 9.59 -12.48 -11.90
C HIS A 203 8.12 -12.05 -11.84
N PRO A 204 7.41 -11.95 -12.99
CA PRO A 204 5.96 -11.70 -12.98
C PRO A 204 5.22 -12.72 -12.11
N LEU A 205 4.16 -12.24 -11.43
CA LEU A 205 3.27 -13.13 -10.69
C LEU A 205 2.69 -14.18 -11.64
N LYS A 206 2.78 -15.44 -11.26
CA LYS A 206 2.16 -16.53 -12.01
C LYS A 206 0.64 -16.36 -11.95
N GLY A 207 0.02 -16.16 -13.11
CA GLY A 207 -1.43 -15.97 -13.26
C GLY A 207 -2.16 -17.28 -13.43
#